data_40a68594587b5817a9c875948be3740d
#
_entry.id   40a68594587b5817a9c875948be3740d
#
_cell.length_a   1.000
_cell.length_b   1.000
_cell.length_c   1.000
_cell.angle_alpha   90.00
_cell.angle_beta   90.00
_cell.angle_gamma   90.00
#
_symmetry.space_group_name_H-M   'P 1'
#
loop_
_entity.id
_entity.type
_entity.pdbx_description
1 polymer ?
#
loop_
_entity_poly.entity_id
_entity_poly.type
_entity_poly.pdbx_seq_one_letter_code
_entity_poly.pdbx_strand_id
1 'polypeptide(L)'
;MKNQALGPLMIDVAGTELSDLDRQRLCHPLVGGIILFSRNYSDPAQLEALTSAIHSLRQPPLLIAVDHEGGRVQRFREGFTRLPAMAKLGALYDQDRAAALIAASDVGYVLAAELRARGIDYSFTPVLDLDYGPSRVIGDRAFHRQPEAVIALAKALGDGLREGGMGSCGKHYPGHGFVMPDSHVELPIDNRPLEAMQDDIAPYRQLPLDGVMAAHVIYDCIDCNTAVFSNRWISYLRNNI
;
A
#
# COMPACT_ATOMS: atom_id res chain seq x y z
N MET A 1 -10.42 22.13 -21.57
CA MET A 1 -10.78 21.52 -20.27
C MET A 1 -10.30 22.47 -19.18
N LYS A 2 -11.12 22.77 -18.15
CA LYS A 2 -10.65 23.58 -17.00
C LYS A 2 -9.63 22.77 -16.22
N ASN A 3 -8.47 23.37 -15.93
CA ASN A 3 -7.43 22.78 -15.11
C ASN A 3 -7.99 22.69 -13.68
N GLN A 4 -8.35 21.48 -13.22
CA GLN A 4 -9.03 21.23 -11.95
C GLN A 4 -8.10 20.40 -11.06
N ALA A 5 -7.77 20.92 -9.86
CA ALA A 5 -6.96 20.19 -8.90
C ALA A 5 -7.58 18.81 -8.58
N LEU A 6 -6.74 17.82 -8.25
CA LEU A 6 -7.21 16.52 -7.78
C LEU A 6 -7.88 16.67 -6.42
N GLY A 7 -9.06 16.06 -6.28
CA GLY A 7 -9.80 16.04 -5.01
C GLY A 7 -9.23 15.02 -4.01
N PRO A 8 -9.73 15.01 -2.78
CA PRO A 8 -9.22 14.13 -1.73
C PRO A 8 -9.78 12.70 -1.75
N LEU A 9 -10.73 12.39 -2.62
CA LEU A 9 -11.38 11.08 -2.64
C LEU A 9 -10.72 10.15 -3.65
N MET A 10 -10.48 8.92 -3.23
CA MET A 10 -10.16 7.79 -4.09
C MET A 10 -11.39 6.88 -4.12
N ILE A 11 -11.88 6.56 -5.33
CA ILE A 11 -13.06 5.70 -5.54
C ILE A 11 -12.71 4.50 -6.40
N ASP A 12 -13.63 3.58 -6.59
CA ASP A 12 -13.47 2.40 -7.43
C ASP A 12 -14.51 2.35 -8.55
N VAL A 13 -14.37 1.37 -9.45
CA VAL A 13 -15.32 1.07 -10.51
C VAL A 13 -15.74 -0.41 -10.49
N ALA A 14 -16.91 -0.71 -11.04
CA ALA A 14 -17.52 -2.02 -10.89
C ALA A 14 -16.88 -3.11 -11.76
N GLY A 15 -16.47 -2.78 -12.98
CA GLY A 15 -16.08 -3.77 -14.00
C GLY A 15 -14.74 -3.51 -14.66
N THR A 16 -14.55 -4.18 -15.79
CA THR A 16 -13.34 -4.12 -16.62
C THR A 16 -13.36 -2.96 -17.63
N GLU A 17 -14.48 -2.25 -17.71
CA GLU A 17 -14.68 -1.07 -18.57
C GLU A 17 -15.43 0.01 -17.78
N LEU A 18 -15.32 1.26 -18.23
CA LEU A 18 -16.04 2.38 -17.63
C LEU A 18 -17.46 2.48 -18.18
N SER A 19 -18.46 2.38 -17.29
CA SER A 19 -19.82 2.80 -17.61
C SER A 19 -19.94 4.33 -17.71
N ASP A 20 -21.05 4.84 -18.25
CA ASP A 20 -21.32 6.28 -18.27
C ASP A 20 -21.40 6.88 -16.86
N LEU A 21 -21.94 6.12 -15.90
CA LEU A 21 -21.99 6.52 -14.50
C LEU A 21 -20.58 6.60 -13.87
N ASP A 22 -19.70 5.65 -14.20
CA ASP A 22 -18.30 5.70 -13.73
C ASP A 22 -17.58 6.93 -14.29
N ARG A 23 -17.75 7.22 -15.59
CA ARG A 23 -17.19 8.42 -16.22
C ARG A 23 -17.66 9.70 -15.52
N GLN A 24 -18.95 9.80 -15.24
CA GLN A 24 -19.54 10.93 -14.53
C GLN A 24 -18.96 11.09 -13.12
N ARG A 25 -18.85 9.99 -12.35
CA ARG A 25 -18.30 9.99 -10.98
C ARG A 25 -16.82 10.36 -10.96
N LEU A 26 -16.02 9.78 -11.85
CA LEU A 26 -14.58 10.03 -11.95
C LEU A 26 -14.25 11.47 -12.38
N CYS A 27 -15.15 12.14 -13.11
CA CYS A 27 -15.02 13.57 -13.45
C CYS A 27 -15.43 14.51 -12.30
N HIS A 28 -15.94 13.99 -11.16
CA HIS A 28 -16.36 14.85 -10.06
C HIS A 28 -15.15 15.55 -9.40
N PRO A 29 -15.26 16.86 -9.04
CA PRO A 29 -14.16 17.64 -8.45
C PRO A 29 -13.51 17.05 -7.21
N LEU A 30 -14.27 16.36 -6.37
CA LEU A 30 -13.76 15.72 -5.16
C LEU A 30 -12.94 14.45 -5.41
N VAL A 31 -12.98 13.89 -6.61
CA VAL A 31 -12.22 12.68 -6.94
C VAL A 31 -10.83 13.06 -7.41
N GLY A 32 -9.83 12.46 -6.77
CA GLY A 32 -8.41 12.62 -7.09
C GLY A 32 -7.74 11.34 -7.57
N GLY A 33 -8.34 10.20 -7.30
CA GLY A 33 -7.79 8.90 -7.68
C GLY A 33 -8.82 7.80 -7.79
N ILE A 34 -8.36 6.67 -8.30
CA ILE A 34 -9.11 5.43 -8.40
C ILE A 34 -8.26 4.27 -7.89
N ILE A 35 -8.88 3.34 -7.16
CA ILE A 35 -8.28 2.07 -6.78
C ILE A 35 -8.88 0.96 -7.63
N LEU A 36 -8.02 0.12 -8.23
CA LEU A 36 -8.43 -1.06 -8.99
C LEU A 36 -8.27 -2.33 -8.14
N PHE A 37 -9.17 -3.29 -8.39
CA PHE A 37 -9.22 -4.59 -7.73
C PHE A 37 -9.15 -5.72 -8.77
N SER A 38 -9.08 -6.98 -8.32
CA SER A 38 -9.05 -8.14 -9.21
C SER A 38 -10.27 -8.22 -10.14
N ARG A 39 -11.42 -7.67 -9.75
CA ARG A 39 -12.62 -7.61 -10.59
C ARG A 39 -12.48 -6.67 -11.82
N ASN A 40 -11.50 -5.79 -11.78
CA ASN A 40 -11.22 -4.83 -12.85
C ASN A 40 -10.18 -5.35 -13.87
N TYR A 41 -9.82 -6.64 -13.77
CA TYR A 41 -8.77 -7.27 -14.55
C TYR A 41 -9.23 -8.55 -15.22
N SER A 42 -9.04 -8.68 -16.53
CA SER A 42 -9.16 -9.92 -17.29
C SER A 42 -7.82 -10.35 -17.90
N ASP A 43 -7.12 -9.40 -18.51
CA ASP A 43 -5.82 -9.58 -19.17
C ASP A 43 -5.07 -8.25 -19.27
N PRO A 44 -3.76 -8.27 -19.60
CA PRO A 44 -2.95 -7.05 -19.67
C PRO A 44 -3.44 -6.00 -20.68
N ALA A 45 -3.98 -6.42 -21.82
CA ALA A 45 -4.42 -5.49 -22.86
C ALA A 45 -5.73 -4.78 -22.43
N GLN A 46 -6.65 -5.52 -21.79
CA GLN A 46 -7.86 -4.95 -21.22
C GLN A 46 -7.51 -3.93 -20.11
N LEU A 47 -6.57 -4.24 -19.23
CA LEU A 47 -6.14 -3.33 -18.16
C LEU A 47 -5.58 -2.03 -18.73
N GLU A 48 -4.73 -2.11 -19.77
CA GLU A 48 -4.17 -0.95 -20.46
C GLU A 48 -5.27 -0.09 -21.11
N ALA A 49 -6.28 -0.71 -21.71
CA ALA A 49 -7.43 0.00 -22.27
C ALA A 49 -8.22 0.73 -21.15
N LEU A 50 -8.45 0.09 -20.01
CA LEU A 50 -9.15 0.68 -18.87
C LEU A 50 -8.38 1.87 -18.29
N THR A 51 -7.08 1.70 -18.00
CA THR A 51 -6.24 2.78 -17.43
C THR A 51 -6.09 3.96 -18.39
N SER A 52 -5.94 3.71 -19.69
CA SER A 52 -5.93 4.76 -20.72
C SER A 52 -7.25 5.53 -20.77
N ALA A 53 -8.37 4.83 -20.67
CA ALA A 53 -9.70 5.45 -20.62
C ALA A 53 -9.86 6.34 -19.37
N ILE A 54 -9.36 5.89 -18.20
CA ILE A 54 -9.37 6.67 -16.94
C ILE A 54 -8.50 7.92 -17.07
N HIS A 55 -7.25 7.79 -17.51
CA HIS A 55 -6.34 8.93 -17.63
C HIS A 55 -6.83 9.98 -18.61
N SER A 56 -7.57 9.58 -19.64
CA SER A 56 -8.12 10.51 -20.64
C SER A 56 -9.34 11.32 -20.19
N LEU A 57 -9.94 11.00 -19.03
CA LEU A 57 -11.18 11.64 -18.58
C LEU A 57 -11.03 13.12 -18.23
N ARG A 58 -9.85 13.51 -17.70
CA ARG A 58 -9.64 14.88 -17.19
C ARG A 58 -8.16 15.29 -17.17
N GLN A 59 -7.92 16.60 -16.90
CA GLN A 59 -6.59 17.17 -16.65
C GLN A 59 -6.59 17.92 -15.32
N PRO A 60 -5.62 17.65 -14.40
CA PRO A 60 -4.63 16.57 -14.47
C PRO A 60 -5.31 15.18 -14.44
N PRO A 61 -4.66 14.14 -14.96
CA PRO A 61 -5.20 12.79 -14.93
C PRO A 61 -5.38 12.29 -13.49
N LEU A 62 -6.35 11.38 -13.28
CA LEU A 62 -6.56 10.74 -11.99
C LEU A 62 -5.39 9.81 -11.66
N LEU A 63 -5.02 9.75 -10.38
CA LEU A 63 -4.08 8.76 -9.88
C LEU A 63 -4.74 7.37 -9.90
N ILE A 64 -4.13 6.39 -10.56
CA ILE A 64 -4.61 5.00 -10.58
C ILE A 64 -3.75 4.17 -9.62
N ALA A 65 -4.39 3.60 -8.60
CA ALA A 65 -3.74 2.81 -7.57
C ALA A 65 -4.26 1.37 -7.52
N VAL A 66 -3.49 0.48 -6.89
CA VAL A 66 -3.83 -0.92 -6.67
C VAL A 66 -3.18 -1.46 -5.40
N ASP A 67 -3.78 -2.48 -4.75
CA ASP A 67 -3.08 -3.32 -3.77
C ASP A 67 -2.34 -4.44 -4.50
N HIS A 68 -1.07 -4.25 -4.73
CA HIS A 68 -0.21 -5.21 -5.41
C HIS A 68 1.09 -5.32 -4.65
N GLU A 69 1.08 -6.18 -3.60
CA GLU A 69 2.18 -6.32 -2.64
C GLU A 69 3.10 -7.48 -3.00
N GLY A 70 2.52 -8.53 -3.57
CA GLY A 70 3.08 -9.86 -3.74
C GLY A 70 2.35 -10.90 -2.89
N GLY A 71 2.72 -12.18 -3.01
CA GLY A 71 2.10 -13.27 -2.28
C GLY A 71 0.58 -13.34 -2.51
N ARG A 72 -0.20 -13.38 -1.42
CA ARG A 72 -1.66 -13.46 -1.48
C ARG A 72 -2.33 -12.12 -1.86
N VAL A 73 -1.66 -11.00 -1.66
CA VAL A 73 -2.16 -9.68 -2.01
C VAL A 73 -1.48 -9.21 -3.30
N GLN A 74 -1.86 -9.81 -4.38
CA GLN A 74 -1.48 -9.46 -5.74
C GLN A 74 -2.73 -9.52 -6.62
N ARG A 75 -3.27 -8.34 -7.01
CA ARG A 75 -4.58 -8.25 -7.69
C ARG A 75 -4.52 -8.75 -9.12
N PHE A 76 -3.45 -8.45 -9.84
CA PHE A 76 -3.26 -8.89 -11.22
C PHE A 76 -2.24 -10.04 -11.24
N ARG A 77 -2.62 -11.18 -11.81
CA ARG A 77 -1.82 -12.41 -11.68
C ARG A 77 -1.43 -13.01 -13.03
N GLU A 78 -2.37 -13.26 -13.90
CA GLU A 78 -2.09 -13.77 -15.24
C GLU A 78 -1.46 -12.64 -16.07
N GLY A 79 -0.37 -12.92 -16.78
CA GLY A 79 0.39 -11.92 -17.51
C GLY A 79 1.24 -10.97 -16.65
N PHE A 80 1.33 -11.22 -15.34
CA PHE A 80 2.23 -10.53 -14.40
C PHE A 80 3.14 -11.54 -13.69
N THR A 81 4.34 -11.10 -13.33
CA THR A 81 5.26 -11.88 -12.51
C THR A 81 4.64 -12.19 -11.15
N ARG A 82 4.70 -13.45 -10.72
CA ARG A 82 4.26 -13.87 -9.39
C ARG A 82 5.30 -13.47 -8.36
N LEU A 83 5.04 -12.37 -7.67
CA LEU A 83 5.92 -11.87 -6.64
C LEU A 83 5.81 -12.69 -5.36
N PRO A 84 6.91 -12.87 -4.61
CA PRO A 84 6.90 -13.60 -3.34
C PRO A 84 6.07 -12.86 -2.28
N ALA A 85 5.60 -13.60 -1.26
CA ALA A 85 5.18 -12.97 -0.02
C ALA A 85 6.37 -12.34 0.68
N MET A 86 6.19 -11.20 1.33
CA MET A 86 7.29 -10.42 1.93
C MET A 86 8.04 -11.19 3.03
N ALA A 87 7.35 -12.07 3.76
CA ALA A 87 7.98 -12.97 4.74
C ALA A 87 9.09 -13.87 4.14
N LYS A 88 9.03 -14.19 2.84
CA LYS A 88 10.11 -14.94 2.17
C LYS A 88 11.39 -14.11 2.04
N LEU A 89 11.26 -12.81 1.83
CA LEU A 89 12.41 -11.89 1.83
C LEU A 89 12.98 -11.74 3.24
N GLY A 90 12.12 -11.73 4.28
CA GLY A 90 12.54 -11.78 5.68
C GLY A 90 13.29 -13.05 6.02
N ALA A 91 12.79 -14.20 5.62
CA ALA A 91 13.49 -15.48 5.83
C ALA A 91 14.84 -15.57 5.09
N LEU A 92 14.94 -14.94 3.90
CA LEU A 92 16.21 -14.83 3.19
C LEU A 92 17.16 -13.87 3.91
N TYR A 93 16.64 -12.78 4.50
CA TYR A 93 17.43 -11.80 5.26
C TYR A 93 18.13 -12.44 6.46
N ASP A 94 17.50 -13.40 7.13
CA ASP A 94 18.09 -14.14 8.23
C ASP A 94 19.22 -15.09 7.79
N GLN A 95 19.21 -15.52 6.52
CA GLN A 95 20.21 -16.44 5.96
C GLN A 95 21.34 -15.69 5.26
N ASP A 96 20.99 -14.72 4.40
CA ASP A 96 21.90 -13.89 3.62
C ASP A 96 21.29 -12.50 3.43
N ARG A 97 21.71 -11.59 4.28
CA ARG A 97 21.23 -10.21 4.27
C ARG A 97 21.48 -9.50 2.93
N ALA A 98 22.64 -9.72 2.32
CA ALA A 98 22.99 -9.06 1.07
C ALA A 98 22.10 -9.55 -0.08
N ALA A 99 21.92 -10.85 -0.21
CA ALA A 99 21.03 -11.45 -1.21
C ALA A 99 19.57 -11.01 -1.00
N ALA A 100 19.10 -10.90 0.25
CA ALA A 100 17.75 -10.44 0.55
C ALA A 100 17.49 -8.99 0.13
N LEU A 101 18.45 -8.09 0.34
CA LEU A 101 18.31 -6.68 -0.07
C LEU A 101 18.31 -6.53 -1.59
N ILE A 102 19.13 -7.29 -2.31
CA ILE A 102 19.09 -7.34 -3.78
C ILE A 102 17.73 -7.84 -4.25
N ALA A 103 17.28 -8.98 -3.71
CA ALA A 103 15.99 -9.57 -4.08
C ALA A 103 14.81 -8.63 -3.77
N ALA A 104 14.85 -7.88 -2.65
CA ALA A 104 13.83 -6.91 -2.32
C ALA A 104 13.80 -5.74 -3.32
N SER A 105 14.95 -5.24 -3.75
CA SER A 105 15.06 -4.20 -4.79
C SER A 105 14.54 -4.71 -6.13
N ASP A 106 14.92 -5.92 -6.55
CA ASP A 106 14.46 -6.53 -7.79
C ASP A 106 12.93 -6.72 -7.79
N VAL A 107 12.36 -7.17 -6.66
CA VAL A 107 10.91 -7.30 -6.49
C VAL A 107 10.22 -5.95 -6.63
N GLY A 108 10.75 -4.90 -6.02
CA GLY A 108 10.23 -3.53 -6.14
C GLY A 108 10.27 -3.02 -7.57
N TYR A 109 11.39 -3.24 -8.26
CA TYR A 109 11.55 -2.83 -9.66
C TYR A 109 10.57 -3.56 -10.60
N VAL A 110 10.48 -4.88 -10.51
CA VAL A 110 9.56 -5.69 -11.34
C VAL A 110 8.12 -5.26 -11.10
N LEU A 111 7.72 -5.09 -9.82
CA LEU A 111 6.39 -4.63 -9.45
C LEU A 111 6.05 -3.30 -10.13
N ALA A 112 6.94 -2.32 -9.99
CA ALA A 112 6.72 -0.99 -10.55
C ALA A 112 6.73 -1.02 -12.09
N ALA A 113 7.71 -1.67 -12.70
CA ALA A 113 7.87 -1.71 -14.15
C ALA A 113 6.64 -2.35 -14.83
N GLU A 114 6.15 -3.48 -14.31
CA GLU A 114 4.97 -4.15 -14.87
C GLU A 114 3.69 -3.35 -14.69
N LEU A 115 3.46 -2.75 -13.52
CA LEU A 115 2.29 -1.91 -13.26
C LEU A 115 2.32 -0.61 -14.08
N ARG A 116 3.46 0.08 -14.12
CA ARG A 116 3.65 1.30 -14.91
C ARG A 116 3.44 1.06 -16.41
N ALA A 117 3.93 -0.07 -16.92
CA ALA A 117 3.71 -0.47 -18.32
C ALA A 117 2.21 -0.66 -18.67
N ARG A 118 1.35 -0.82 -17.69
CA ARG A 118 -0.11 -0.96 -17.84
C ARG A 118 -0.91 0.26 -17.33
N GLY A 119 -0.23 1.40 -17.16
CA GLY A 119 -0.87 2.66 -16.78
C GLY A 119 -1.30 2.75 -15.32
N ILE A 120 -0.80 1.88 -14.44
CA ILE A 120 -0.99 2.02 -12.98
C ILE A 120 0.07 2.98 -12.44
N ASP A 121 -0.36 3.96 -11.65
CA ASP A 121 0.53 4.99 -11.13
C ASP A 121 1.13 4.64 -9.79
N TYR A 122 0.42 3.85 -8.95
CA TYR A 122 0.77 3.65 -7.56
C TYR A 122 0.34 2.28 -7.05
N SER A 123 1.19 1.64 -6.26
CA SER A 123 0.80 0.48 -5.47
C SER A 123 0.87 0.80 -3.98
N PHE A 124 -0.14 0.34 -3.22
CA PHE A 124 -0.13 0.47 -1.75
C PHE A 124 0.83 -0.56 -1.15
N THR A 125 2.13 -0.30 -1.27
CA THR A 125 3.26 -1.12 -0.77
C THR A 125 4.43 -0.21 -0.41
N PRO A 126 5.29 -0.56 0.58
CA PRO A 126 5.36 -1.80 1.35
C PRO A 126 4.44 -1.86 2.57
N VAL A 127 4.16 -3.10 3.03
CA VAL A 127 3.63 -3.36 4.37
C VAL A 127 4.77 -3.21 5.37
N LEU A 128 4.61 -2.33 6.36
CA LEU A 128 5.61 -2.03 7.39
C LEU A 128 5.24 -2.63 8.76
N ASP A 129 4.10 -3.30 8.82
CA ASP A 129 3.65 -3.98 10.04
C ASP A 129 4.64 -5.06 10.45
N LEU A 130 4.95 -5.13 11.75
CA LEU A 130 5.81 -6.16 12.30
C LEU A 130 5.06 -7.48 12.45
N ASP A 131 5.74 -8.60 12.22
CA ASP A 131 5.19 -9.94 12.43
C ASP A 131 5.25 -10.33 13.91
N TYR A 132 4.16 -10.11 14.64
CA TYR A 132 4.00 -10.58 16.01
C TYR A 132 3.50 -12.02 16.09
N GLY A 133 3.16 -12.65 14.96
CA GLY A 133 2.71 -14.04 14.85
C GLY A 133 1.20 -14.25 14.84
N PRO A 134 0.39 -13.64 15.74
CA PRO A 134 -1.04 -13.97 15.80
C PRO A 134 -1.91 -13.35 14.72
N SER A 135 -1.48 -12.25 14.09
CA SER A 135 -2.28 -11.54 13.08
C SER A 135 -2.40 -12.33 11.78
N ARG A 136 -3.62 -12.83 11.49
CA ARG A 136 -3.93 -13.48 10.21
C ARG A 136 -4.10 -12.48 9.07
N VAL A 137 -4.38 -11.21 9.39
CA VAL A 137 -4.53 -10.13 8.41
C VAL A 137 -3.18 -9.76 7.81
N ILE A 138 -2.17 -9.61 8.66
CA ILE A 138 -0.81 -9.30 8.25
C ILE A 138 -0.08 -10.58 7.84
N GLY A 139 0.18 -11.50 8.75
CA GLY A 139 0.80 -12.79 8.46
C GLY A 139 2.02 -12.65 7.55
N ASP A 140 2.04 -13.41 6.45
CA ASP A 140 3.12 -13.45 5.47
C ASP A 140 3.30 -12.19 4.62
N ARG A 141 2.44 -11.17 4.80
CA ARG A 141 2.61 -9.84 4.21
C ARG A 141 3.69 -9.02 4.91
N ALA A 142 3.94 -9.27 6.22
CA ALA A 142 5.05 -8.65 6.93
C ALA A 142 6.39 -9.19 6.42
N PHE A 143 7.40 -8.33 6.37
CA PHE A 143 8.76 -8.75 6.06
C PHE A 143 9.36 -9.57 7.21
N HIS A 144 9.23 -9.06 8.43
CA HIS A 144 9.91 -9.62 9.59
C HIS A 144 9.29 -9.11 10.90
N ARG A 145 9.66 -9.72 12.05
CA ARG A 145 9.26 -9.22 13.37
C ARG A 145 10.18 -8.12 13.93
N GLN A 146 11.40 -8.02 13.43
CA GLN A 146 12.40 -7.03 13.90
C GLN A 146 12.29 -5.77 13.05
N PRO A 147 12.17 -4.57 13.65
CA PRO A 147 11.99 -3.32 12.91
C PRO A 147 13.17 -3.01 11.99
N GLU A 148 14.41 -3.35 12.39
CA GLU A 148 15.62 -3.12 11.59
C GLU A 148 15.60 -3.91 10.27
N ALA A 149 15.12 -5.16 10.32
CA ALA A 149 14.97 -5.99 9.12
C ALA A 149 13.86 -5.45 8.20
N VAL A 150 12.72 -5.04 8.79
CA VAL A 150 11.62 -4.40 8.04
C VAL A 150 12.10 -3.11 7.36
N ILE A 151 12.82 -2.24 8.09
CA ILE A 151 13.37 -1.00 7.54
C ILE A 151 14.33 -1.28 6.37
N ALA A 152 15.27 -2.22 6.55
CA ALA A 152 16.25 -2.53 5.53
C ALA A 152 15.60 -3.09 4.25
N LEU A 153 14.70 -4.06 4.39
CA LEU A 153 13.99 -4.70 3.26
C LEU A 153 13.00 -3.76 2.58
N ALA A 154 12.22 -2.99 3.36
CA ALA A 154 11.28 -2.02 2.82
C ALA A 154 11.99 -0.87 2.12
N LYS A 155 13.19 -0.45 2.62
CA LYS A 155 14.03 0.53 1.93
C LYS A 155 14.48 0.00 0.58
N ALA A 156 15.03 -1.21 0.53
CA ALA A 156 15.50 -1.82 -0.72
C ALA A 156 14.35 -1.99 -1.74
N LEU A 157 13.17 -2.46 -1.29
CA LEU A 157 11.98 -2.56 -2.13
C LEU A 157 11.55 -1.17 -2.65
N GLY A 158 11.53 -0.15 -1.77
CA GLY A 158 11.20 1.23 -2.13
C GLY A 158 12.20 1.84 -3.13
N ASP A 159 13.47 1.51 -3.02
CA ASP A 159 14.50 1.92 -4.00
C ASP A 159 14.20 1.29 -5.38
N GLY A 160 13.86 0.00 -5.44
CA GLY A 160 13.42 -0.67 -6.66
C GLY A 160 12.12 -0.08 -7.25
N LEU A 161 11.13 0.24 -6.41
CA LEU A 161 9.91 0.93 -6.86
C LEU A 161 10.23 2.24 -7.56
N ARG A 162 11.10 3.07 -6.96
CA ARG A 162 11.52 4.36 -7.52
C ARG A 162 12.28 4.20 -8.83
N GLU A 163 13.16 3.21 -8.93
CA GLU A 163 13.87 2.88 -10.17
C GLU A 163 12.89 2.50 -11.28
N GLY A 164 11.81 1.76 -10.95
CA GLY A 164 10.70 1.46 -11.85
C GLY A 164 9.73 2.62 -12.10
N GLY A 165 9.97 3.82 -11.51
CA GLY A 165 9.16 5.03 -11.71
C GLY A 165 7.88 5.08 -10.87
N MET A 166 7.84 4.43 -9.70
CA MET A 166 6.69 4.38 -8.80
C MET A 166 7.07 4.81 -7.37
N GLY A 167 6.21 5.58 -6.72
CA GLY A 167 6.36 5.92 -5.30
C GLY A 167 5.96 4.78 -4.36
N SER A 168 6.30 4.93 -3.08
CA SER A 168 6.05 3.95 -2.03
C SER A 168 4.96 4.41 -1.05
N CYS A 169 4.14 3.46 -0.54
CA CYS A 169 3.12 3.69 0.48
C CYS A 169 3.32 2.77 1.68
N GLY A 170 3.85 3.30 2.77
CA GLY A 170 3.98 2.54 4.01
C GLY A 170 2.62 2.31 4.68
N LYS A 171 2.32 1.07 5.06
CA LYS A 171 1.06 0.69 5.70
C LYS A 171 1.24 -0.44 6.72
N HIS A 172 0.41 -0.53 7.73
CA HIS A 172 -0.75 0.29 8.11
C HIS A 172 -0.42 1.10 9.38
N TYR A 173 -0.17 2.38 9.24
CA TYR A 173 0.27 3.26 10.34
C TYR A 173 -0.74 3.33 11.48
N PRO A 174 -0.33 3.26 12.75
CA PRO A 174 1.05 3.13 13.26
C PRO A 174 1.58 1.69 13.36
N GLY A 175 0.79 0.66 13.03
CA GLY A 175 1.15 -0.75 13.03
C GLY A 175 -0.06 -1.65 13.34
N HIS A 176 -0.37 -2.60 12.45
CA HIS A 176 -1.52 -3.53 12.55
C HIS A 176 -1.10 -4.95 12.97
N GLY A 177 0.20 -5.22 13.09
CA GLY A 177 0.71 -6.59 13.27
C GLY A 177 0.39 -7.21 14.64
N PHE A 178 0.16 -6.40 15.68
CA PHE A 178 -0.09 -6.87 17.03
C PHE A 178 -1.51 -7.40 17.26
N VAL A 179 -2.50 -6.86 16.54
CA VAL A 179 -3.92 -7.23 16.72
C VAL A 179 -4.32 -8.40 15.83
N MET A 180 -5.16 -9.31 16.37
CA MET A 180 -5.63 -10.49 15.65
C MET A 180 -6.81 -10.23 14.71
N PRO A 181 -7.83 -9.40 15.10
CA PRO A 181 -9.01 -9.20 14.28
C PRO A 181 -8.70 -8.54 12.94
N ASP A 182 -9.46 -8.94 11.92
CA ASP A 182 -9.45 -8.30 10.61
C ASP A 182 -10.30 -7.02 10.67
N SER A 183 -9.69 -5.88 10.46
CA SER A 183 -10.35 -4.57 10.46
C SER A 183 -11.46 -4.41 9.40
N HIS A 184 -11.54 -5.32 8.43
CA HIS A 184 -12.64 -5.37 7.47
C HIS A 184 -13.89 -6.10 8.00
N VAL A 185 -13.75 -6.88 9.06
CA VAL A 185 -14.81 -7.73 9.62
C VAL A 185 -15.14 -7.35 11.05
N GLU A 186 -14.14 -7.02 11.84
CA GLU A 186 -14.24 -6.68 13.26
C GLU A 186 -13.36 -5.49 13.58
N LEU A 187 -13.79 -4.63 14.49
CA LEU A 187 -12.99 -3.47 14.89
C LEU A 187 -11.87 -3.89 15.85
N PRO A 188 -10.60 -3.93 15.40
CA PRO A 188 -9.49 -4.33 16.24
C PRO A 188 -9.12 -3.22 17.22
N ILE A 189 -8.75 -3.63 18.44
CA ILE A 189 -8.30 -2.72 19.50
C ILE A 189 -6.90 -3.15 19.95
N ASP A 190 -5.96 -2.21 19.90
CA ASP A 190 -4.62 -2.33 20.47
C ASP A 190 -4.56 -1.50 21.75
N ASN A 191 -4.35 -2.16 22.88
CA ASN A 191 -4.31 -1.54 24.20
C ASN A 191 -2.90 -1.22 24.69
N ARG A 192 -1.90 -1.28 23.80
CA ARG A 192 -0.54 -0.91 24.15
C ARG A 192 -0.40 0.61 24.30
N PRO A 193 0.39 1.09 25.30
CA PRO A 193 0.75 2.50 25.38
C PRO A 193 1.75 2.86 24.25
N LEU A 194 1.86 4.15 23.95
CA LEU A 194 2.71 4.66 22.87
C LEU A 194 4.17 4.23 22.98
N GLU A 195 4.67 4.11 24.21
CA GLU A 195 6.05 3.67 24.50
C GLU A 195 6.31 2.23 24.02
N ALA A 196 5.30 1.36 24.08
CA ALA A 196 5.38 -0.04 23.63
C ALA A 196 5.23 -0.20 22.11
N MET A 197 4.89 0.89 21.39
CA MET A 197 4.67 0.89 19.94
C MET A 197 5.85 1.52 19.16
N GLN A 198 6.95 1.84 19.84
CA GLN A 198 8.07 2.54 19.18
C GLN A 198 8.68 1.72 18.04
N ASP A 199 8.72 0.40 18.18
CA ASP A 199 9.21 -0.52 17.13
C ASP A 199 8.29 -0.52 15.90
N ASP A 200 6.95 -0.47 16.11
CA ASP A 200 5.97 -0.37 15.03
C ASP A 200 6.09 0.96 14.27
N ILE A 201 6.41 2.05 14.98
CA ILE A 201 6.51 3.41 14.42
C ILE A 201 7.87 3.64 13.74
N ALA A 202 8.93 2.93 14.17
CA ALA A 202 10.30 3.14 13.70
C ALA A 202 10.45 3.08 12.16
N PRO A 203 9.81 2.15 11.42
CA PRO A 203 9.88 2.12 9.96
C PRO A 203 9.38 3.42 9.32
N TYR A 204 8.32 4.01 9.84
CA TYR A 204 7.75 5.26 9.30
C TYR A 204 8.66 6.45 9.49
N ARG A 205 9.45 6.49 10.58
CA ARG A 205 10.41 7.56 10.84
C ARG A 205 11.69 7.48 10.00
N GLN A 206 12.06 6.27 9.57
CA GLN A 206 13.36 6.04 8.94
C GLN A 206 13.28 5.84 7.42
N LEU A 207 12.10 5.61 6.88
CA LEU A 207 11.91 5.36 5.46
C LEU A 207 11.45 6.63 4.71
N PRO A 208 12.00 6.90 3.54
CA PRO A 208 11.57 7.99 2.68
C PRO A 208 10.29 7.57 1.92
N LEU A 209 9.14 7.64 2.59
CA LEU A 209 7.85 7.24 2.04
C LEU A 209 7.20 8.38 1.25
N ASP A 210 6.58 8.07 0.10
CA ASP A 210 5.81 9.02 -0.69
C ASP A 210 4.36 9.12 -0.21
N GLY A 211 3.88 8.13 0.53
CA GLY A 211 2.59 8.11 1.17
C GLY A 211 2.54 7.19 2.38
N VAL A 212 1.56 7.42 3.25
CA VAL A 212 1.29 6.58 4.42
C VAL A 212 -0.20 6.27 4.49
N MET A 213 -0.53 4.99 4.62
CA MET A 213 -1.90 4.53 4.85
C MET A 213 -2.11 4.25 6.34
N ALA A 214 -3.03 4.97 6.96
CA ALA A 214 -3.38 4.78 8.36
C ALA A 214 -4.28 3.55 8.57
N ALA A 215 -4.09 2.86 9.70
CA ALA A 215 -4.83 1.66 10.06
C ALA A 215 -6.26 1.96 10.55
N HIS A 216 -7.18 1.04 10.27
CA HIS A 216 -8.52 1.00 10.87
C HIS A 216 -8.49 0.23 12.21
N VAL A 217 -7.57 0.61 13.09
CA VAL A 217 -7.36 0.04 14.43
C VAL A 217 -7.56 1.13 15.46
N ILE A 218 -8.25 0.83 16.58
CA ILE A 218 -8.30 1.69 17.75
C ILE A 218 -7.08 1.38 18.63
N TYR A 219 -6.36 2.43 19.03
CA TYR A 219 -5.26 2.37 20.00
C TYR A 219 -5.74 3.08 21.25
N ASP A 220 -6.46 2.33 22.10
CA ASP A 220 -7.33 2.89 23.16
C ASP A 220 -6.60 3.65 24.25
N CYS A 221 -5.31 3.34 24.48
CA CYS A 221 -4.44 4.15 25.36
C CYS A 221 -4.13 5.55 24.78
N ILE A 222 -4.41 5.81 23.49
CA ILE A 222 -4.09 7.07 22.81
C ILE A 222 -5.34 7.80 22.36
N ASP A 223 -6.25 7.11 21.67
CA ASP A 223 -7.50 7.68 21.16
C ASP A 223 -8.58 6.60 21.04
N CYS A 224 -9.83 6.96 21.28
CA CYS A 224 -10.98 6.07 21.10
C CYS A 224 -11.41 5.92 19.63
N ASN A 225 -10.87 6.73 18.72
CA ASN A 225 -11.09 6.60 17.29
C ASN A 225 -10.02 5.71 16.65
N THR A 226 -10.35 5.07 15.51
CA THR A 226 -9.33 4.39 14.70
C THR A 226 -8.27 5.37 14.21
N ALA A 227 -7.05 4.91 14.01
CA ALA A 227 -5.92 5.78 13.64
C ALA A 227 -6.23 6.67 12.44
N VAL A 228 -6.97 6.16 11.43
CA VAL A 228 -7.35 6.92 10.22
C VAL A 228 -8.26 8.11 10.53
N PHE A 229 -9.04 8.08 11.61
CA PHE A 229 -9.95 9.15 12.05
C PHE A 229 -9.47 9.87 13.32
N SER A 230 -8.30 9.50 13.85
CA SER A 230 -7.71 10.10 15.05
C SER A 230 -6.89 11.34 14.72
N ASN A 231 -7.35 12.50 15.20
CA ASN A 231 -6.57 13.72 15.10
C ASN A 231 -5.22 13.60 15.83
N ARG A 232 -5.14 12.82 16.93
CA ARG A 232 -3.90 12.59 17.66
C ARG A 232 -2.90 11.82 16.82
N TRP A 233 -3.31 10.71 16.18
CA TRP A 233 -2.45 9.90 15.32
C TRP A 233 -2.01 10.65 14.06
N ILE A 234 -2.92 11.36 13.40
CA ILE A 234 -2.60 12.14 12.20
C ILE A 234 -1.66 13.31 12.53
N SER A 235 -1.87 13.99 13.67
CA SER A 235 -0.96 15.05 14.12
C SER A 235 0.41 14.49 14.51
N TYR A 236 0.44 13.32 15.17
CA TYR A 236 1.70 12.66 15.49
C TYR A 236 2.49 12.27 14.24
N LEU A 237 1.83 11.68 13.25
CA LEU A 237 2.42 11.36 11.95
C LEU A 237 3.05 12.61 11.31
N ARG A 238 2.29 13.70 11.20
CA ARG A 238 2.73 14.94 10.53
C ARG A 238 3.84 15.71 11.24
N ASN A 239 3.97 15.54 12.55
CA ASN A 239 4.93 16.29 13.36
C ASN A 239 6.22 15.51 13.66
N ASN A 240 6.21 14.16 13.51
CA ASN A 240 7.29 13.30 13.97
C ASN A 240 7.80 12.32 12.90
N ILE A 241 7.16 12.31 11.74
CA ILE A 241 7.44 11.45 10.60
C ILE A 241 7.36 12.26 9.31
#